data_c1a3f50c564afbe2e98df4d18aaa04a5
#
_entry.id   c1a3f50c564afbe2e98df4d18aaa04a5
#
_cell.length_a   1.000
_cell.length_b   1.000
_cell.length_c   1.000
_cell.angle_alpha   90.00
_cell.angle_beta   90.00
_cell.angle_gamma   90.00
#
_symmetry.space_group_name_H-M   'P 1'
#
loop_
_entity.id
_entity.type
_entity.pdbx_description
1 polymer ?
#
loop_
_entity_poly.entity_id
_entity_poly.type
_entity_poly.pdbx_seq_one_letter_code
_entity_poly.pdbx_strand_id
1 'polypeptide(L)'
;MELRHIRYFKAIAEEKNFTRAAEKLAIAQPPLSRQIQDLERELGTPLFIRTPHKVALTEEGELFLQYASQILDMVSRSQEELQEMKEGLQGTLYIASVEGCGPRLFAEWIADFQKEHPHVQYNLWNGNTDDVNNRVTKGLCEIAMITAPYNTEEFHVLPVYEEPWVAVIPKGHPLYSEENAEIRPDELLPYDLLIPSRESRKGEIDKWFSGSGKAPVIRGRIAHMMNAYELSLHGVGIAIYPESISALNRDREVCARPIRHKDAHASYALIWNRNHALSHVAEAFISFIKEKKGYSDPANSG
;
A
#
# COMPACT_ATOMS: atom_id res chain seq x y z
N MET A 1 -22.15 -21.10 18.59
CA MET A 1 -21.22 -20.75 17.49
C MET A 1 -19.82 -21.26 17.85
N GLU A 2 -19.13 -21.92 16.90
CA GLU A 2 -17.78 -22.45 17.07
C GLU A 2 -16.83 -21.77 16.07
N LEU A 3 -15.54 -21.72 16.37
CA LEU A 3 -14.52 -21.17 15.45
C LEU A 3 -14.54 -21.82 14.07
N ARG A 4 -14.90 -23.10 14.02
CA ARG A 4 -15.06 -23.84 12.76
C ARG A 4 -16.13 -23.21 11.86
N HIS A 5 -17.27 -22.79 12.40
CA HIS A 5 -18.33 -22.12 11.65
C HIS A 5 -17.87 -20.78 11.07
N ILE A 6 -17.09 -20.03 11.83
CA ILE A 6 -16.51 -18.75 11.40
C ILE A 6 -15.53 -18.96 10.24
N ARG A 7 -14.65 -19.96 10.30
CA ARG A 7 -13.73 -20.33 9.22
C ARG A 7 -14.49 -20.74 7.95
N TYR A 8 -15.55 -21.51 8.09
CA TYR A 8 -16.37 -21.95 6.97
C TYR A 8 -17.09 -20.78 6.29
N PHE A 9 -17.67 -19.90 7.10
CA PHE A 9 -18.30 -18.68 6.61
C PHE A 9 -17.31 -17.81 5.82
N LYS A 10 -16.13 -17.50 6.40
CA LYS A 10 -15.09 -16.70 5.75
C LYS A 10 -14.64 -17.31 4.43
N ALA A 11 -14.39 -18.60 4.38
CA ALA A 11 -13.99 -19.30 3.15
C ALA A 11 -15.05 -19.19 2.04
N ILE A 12 -16.35 -19.30 2.36
CA ILE A 12 -17.42 -19.13 1.37
C ILE A 12 -17.53 -17.67 0.91
N ALA A 13 -17.37 -16.72 1.81
CA ALA A 13 -17.39 -15.29 1.48
C ALA A 13 -16.26 -14.91 0.51
N GLU A 14 -15.06 -15.44 0.72
CA GLU A 14 -13.90 -15.24 -0.15
C GLU A 14 -14.07 -15.89 -1.52
N GLU A 15 -14.48 -17.18 -1.54
CA GLU A 15 -14.61 -17.95 -2.79
C GLU A 15 -15.88 -17.63 -3.58
N LYS A 16 -16.88 -16.99 -2.94
CA LYS A 16 -18.21 -16.72 -3.51
C LYS A 16 -18.85 -17.95 -4.15
N ASN A 17 -18.49 -19.13 -3.63
CA ASN A 17 -18.90 -20.44 -4.16
C ASN A 17 -18.75 -21.53 -3.10
N PHE A 18 -19.83 -22.24 -2.76
CA PHE A 18 -19.82 -23.28 -1.74
C PHE A 18 -18.94 -24.50 -2.13
N THR A 19 -18.89 -24.86 -3.41
CA THR A 19 -18.10 -26.01 -3.86
C THR A 19 -16.60 -25.71 -3.77
N ARG A 20 -16.16 -24.56 -4.27
CA ARG A 20 -14.75 -24.14 -4.16
C ARG A 20 -14.32 -23.94 -2.72
N ALA A 21 -15.18 -23.35 -1.87
CA ALA A 21 -14.88 -23.22 -0.45
C ALA A 21 -14.75 -24.59 0.23
N ALA A 22 -15.59 -25.57 -0.12
CA ALA A 22 -15.51 -26.92 0.40
C ALA A 22 -14.19 -27.63 -0.02
N GLU A 23 -13.79 -27.46 -1.29
CA GLU A 23 -12.50 -27.95 -1.80
C GLU A 23 -11.32 -27.32 -1.05
N LYS A 24 -11.31 -25.99 -0.87
CA LYS A 24 -10.30 -25.26 -0.10
C LYS A 24 -10.20 -25.74 1.35
N LEU A 25 -11.32 -26.08 1.95
CA LEU A 25 -11.41 -26.59 3.33
C LEU A 25 -11.19 -28.11 3.45
N ALA A 26 -10.98 -28.80 2.34
CA ALA A 26 -10.84 -30.28 2.26
C ALA A 26 -12.01 -31.02 2.89
N ILE A 27 -13.24 -30.53 2.68
CA ILE A 27 -14.49 -31.18 3.14
C ILE A 27 -15.50 -31.30 2.00
N ALA A 28 -16.55 -32.11 2.19
CA ALA A 28 -17.64 -32.22 1.22
C ALA A 28 -18.57 -30.99 1.32
N GLN A 29 -19.15 -30.57 0.18
CA GLN A 29 -20.05 -29.39 0.13
C GLN A 29 -21.34 -29.57 0.96
N PRO A 30 -22.03 -30.73 1.04
CA PRO A 30 -23.26 -30.85 1.82
C PRO A 30 -23.09 -30.55 3.33
N PRO A 31 -22.07 -31.09 4.04
CA PRO A 31 -21.83 -30.74 5.43
C PRO A 31 -21.48 -29.27 5.61
N LEU A 32 -20.69 -28.66 4.69
CA LEU A 32 -20.39 -27.22 4.73
C LEU A 32 -21.67 -26.38 4.69
N SER A 33 -22.56 -26.66 3.73
CA SER A 33 -23.83 -25.96 3.58
C SER A 33 -24.72 -26.10 4.82
N ARG A 34 -24.76 -27.28 5.44
CA ARG A 34 -25.53 -27.50 6.68
C ARG A 34 -24.99 -26.71 7.84
N GLN A 35 -23.68 -26.68 8.03
CA GLN A 35 -23.02 -25.90 9.11
C GLN A 35 -23.27 -24.39 8.97
N ILE A 36 -23.34 -23.86 7.76
CA ILE A 36 -23.69 -22.46 7.53
C ILE A 36 -25.18 -22.20 7.82
N GLN A 37 -26.07 -23.11 7.45
CA GLN A 37 -27.50 -22.98 7.80
C GLN A 37 -27.71 -23.02 9.31
N ASP A 38 -26.96 -23.84 10.03
CA ASP A 38 -27.01 -23.90 11.50
C ASP A 38 -26.48 -22.62 12.11
N LEU A 39 -25.41 -22.01 11.55
CA LEU A 39 -24.89 -20.71 11.97
C LEU A 39 -25.90 -19.59 11.71
N GLU A 40 -26.52 -19.52 10.52
CA GLU A 40 -27.55 -18.53 10.19
C GLU A 40 -28.77 -18.65 11.13
N ARG A 41 -29.15 -19.89 11.48
CA ARG A 41 -30.24 -20.13 12.44
C ARG A 41 -29.87 -19.69 13.87
N GLU A 42 -28.65 -19.95 14.32
CA GLU A 42 -28.16 -19.51 15.62
C GLU A 42 -28.09 -17.98 15.73
N LEU A 43 -27.68 -17.29 14.65
CA LEU A 43 -27.62 -15.84 14.59
C LEU A 43 -28.98 -15.17 14.31
N GLY A 44 -29.98 -15.95 13.89
CA GLY A 44 -31.34 -15.47 13.61
C GLY A 44 -31.45 -14.67 12.31
N THR A 45 -30.44 -14.68 11.46
CA THR A 45 -30.42 -13.91 10.20
C THR A 45 -29.65 -14.65 9.10
N PRO A 46 -30.07 -14.54 7.81
CA PRO A 46 -29.31 -15.08 6.70
C PRO A 46 -28.04 -14.23 6.45
N LEU A 47 -26.92 -14.91 6.25
CA LEU A 47 -25.62 -14.27 5.94
C LEU A 47 -25.33 -14.27 4.44
N PHE A 48 -25.96 -15.18 3.67
CA PHE A 48 -25.73 -15.32 2.24
C PHE A 48 -27.03 -15.20 1.44
N ILE A 49 -26.97 -14.49 0.33
CA ILE A 49 -27.93 -14.52 -0.76
C ILE A 49 -27.49 -15.65 -1.70
N ARG A 50 -28.35 -16.67 -1.84
CA ARG A 50 -28.07 -17.85 -2.66
C ARG A 50 -28.95 -17.85 -3.89
N THR A 51 -28.35 -17.77 -5.06
CA THR A 51 -29.03 -17.95 -6.34
C THR A 51 -28.36 -19.11 -7.12
N PRO A 52 -29.00 -19.69 -8.14
CA PRO A 52 -28.41 -20.79 -8.91
C PRO A 52 -27.04 -20.47 -9.53
N HIS A 53 -26.71 -19.20 -9.71
CA HIS A 53 -25.50 -18.74 -10.40
C HIS A 53 -24.57 -17.87 -9.55
N LYS A 54 -24.99 -17.49 -8.32
CA LYS A 54 -24.21 -16.53 -7.51
C LYS A 54 -24.45 -16.73 -6.01
N VAL A 55 -23.35 -16.67 -5.26
CA VAL A 55 -23.35 -16.53 -3.81
C VAL A 55 -22.83 -15.13 -3.48
N ALA A 56 -23.59 -14.35 -2.72
CA ALA A 56 -23.21 -13.03 -2.27
C ALA A 56 -23.54 -12.90 -0.78
N LEU A 57 -22.90 -11.97 -0.09
CA LEU A 57 -23.24 -11.65 1.30
C LEU A 57 -24.52 -10.80 1.38
N THR A 58 -25.26 -10.92 2.48
CA THR A 58 -26.27 -9.95 2.91
C THR A 58 -25.57 -8.78 3.60
N GLU A 59 -26.30 -7.72 3.98
CA GLU A 59 -25.73 -6.64 4.82
C GLU A 59 -25.24 -7.18 6.16
N GLU A 60 -26.02 -8.08 6.78
CA GLU A 60 -25.62 -8.80 7.99
C GLU A 60 -24.41 -9.71 7.77
N GLY A 61 -24.33 -10.33 6.58
CA GLY A 61 -23.18 -11.12 6.16
C GLY A 61 -21.90 -10.29 6.02
N GLU A 62 -21.99 -9.09 5.45
CA GLU A 62 -20.84 -8.16 5.37
C GLU A 62 -20.39 -7.73 6.78
N LEU A 63 -21.32 -7.37 7.65
CA LEU A 63 -21.03 -7.05 9.05
C LEU A 63 -20.38 -8.23 9.77
N PHE A 64 -20.96 -9.42 9.59
CA PHE A 64 -20.43 -10.63 10.22
C PHE A 64 -19.04 -10.99 9.68
N LEU A 65 -18.75 -10.72 8.40
CA LEU A 65 -17.42 -10.94 7.82
C LEU A 65 -16.34 -10.11 8.51
N GLN A 66 -16.64 -8.87 8.87
CA GLN A 66 -15.72 -8.02 9.63
C GLN A 66 -15.38 -8.65 10.99
N TYR A 67 -16.39 -9.03 11.76
CA TYR A 67 -16.18 -9.68 13.07
C TYR A 67 -15.54 -11.06 12.93
N ALA A 68 -15.95 -11.86 11.94
CA ALA A 68 -15.37 -13.17 11.67
C ALA A 68 -13.85 -13.09 11.40
N SER A 69 -13.44 -12.09 10.62
CA SER A 69 -12.02 -11.85 10.36
C SER A 69 -11.28 -11.48 11.64
N GLN A 70 -11.78 -10.53 12.42
CA GLN A 70 -11.17 -10.11 13.70
C GLN A 70 -11.03 -11.27 14.71
N ILE A 71 -12.05 -12.14 14.83
CA ILE A 71 -12.00 -13.30 15.70
C ILE A 71 -10.93 -14.30 15.26
N LEU A 72 -10.87 -14.61 13.96
CA LEU A 72 -9.88 -15.54 13.44
C LEU A 72 -8.46 -14.98 13.54
N ASP A 73 -8.28 -13.68 13.32
CA ASP A 73 -7.00 -13.00 13.49
C ASP A 73 -6.56 -13.04 14.97
N MET A 74 -7.48 -12.82 15.93
CA MET A 74 -7.17 -12.92 17.37
C MET A 74 -6.75 -14.34 17.77
N VAL A 75 -7.39 -15.37 17.19
CA VAL A 75 -7.00 -16.77 17.44
C VAL A 75 -5.61 -17.06 16.87
N SER A 76 -5.33 -16.59 15.66
CA SER A 76 -3.99 -16.73 15.05
C SER A 76 -2.92 -16.07 15.92
N ARG A 77 -3.15 -14.82 16.32
CA ARG A 77 -2.25 -14.06 17.19
C ARG A 77 -1.97 -14.78 18.51
N SER A 78 -3.00 -15.31 19.17
CA SER A 78 -2.80 -16.03 20.44
C SER A 78 -1.92 -17.29 20.27
N GLN A 79 -2.00 -17.96 19.12
CA GLN A 79 -1.14 -19.10 18.80
C GLN A 79 0.29 -18.66 18.50
N GLU A 80 0.46 -17.56 17.76
CA GLU A 80 1.74 -16.95 17.43
C GLU A 80 2.45 -16.48 18.72
N GLU A 81 1.75 -15.75 19.61
CA GLU A 81 2.28 -15.32 20.92
C GLU A 81 2.85 -16.47 21.76
N LEU A 82 2.09 -17.57 21.84
CA LEU A 82 2.52 -18.75 22.60
C LEU A 82 3.75 -19.42 21.96
N GLN A 83 3.90 -19.31 20.66
CA GLN A 83 5.05 -19.86 19.94
C GLN A 83 6.28 -18.93 20.09
N GLU A 84 6.08 -17.61 19.99
CA GLU A 84 7.12 -16.60 20.18
C GLU A 84 7.74 -16.66 21.59
N MET A 85 6.95 -16.97 22.61
CA MET A 85 7.46 -17.20 23.97
C MET A 85 8.47 -18.36 24.04
N LYS A 86 8.47 -19.26 23.06
CA LYS A 86 9.35 -20.43 23.02
C LYS A 86 10.54 -20.28 22.08
N GLU A 87 10.38 -19.59 20.97
CA GLU A 87 11.30 -19.64 19.82
C GLU A 87 11.77 -18.24 19.34
N GLY A 88 11.30 -17.15 19.97
CA GLY A 88 11.53 -15.76 19.55
C GLY A 88 10.53 -15.32 18.49
N LEU A 89 10.61 -14.05 18.08
CA LEU A 89 9.70 -13.45 17.11
C LEU A 89 9.79 -14.15 15.75
N GLN A 90 8.67 -14.69 15.29
CA GLN A 90 8.56 -15.38 14.01
C GLN A 90 7.17 -15.17 13.38
N GLY A 91 7.03 -15.49 12.10
CA GLY A 91 5.81 -15.27 11.33
C GLY A 91 6.11 -14.53 10.04
N THR A 92 5.06 -14.15 9.32
CA THR A 92 5.20 -13.45 8.03
C THR A 92 4.69 -12.02 8.15
N LEU A 93 5.55 -11.05 7.85
CA LEU A 93 5.20 -9.64 7.76
C LEU A 93 4.66 -9.34 6.35
N TYR A 94 3.37 -8.98 6.27
CA TYR A 94 2.70 -8.60 5.03
C TYR A 94 2.74 -7.09 4.85
N ILE A 95 3.52 -6.62 3.90
CA ILE A 95 3.72 -5.21 3.62
C ILE A 95 3.33 -4.84 2.20
N ALA A 96 2.84 -3.61 2.01
CA ALA A 96 2.63 -3.05 0.70
C ALA A 96 3.32 -1.68 0.57
N SER A 97 3.66 -1.30 -0.64
CA SER A 97 4.34 -0.04 -0.91
C SER A 97 3.89 0.55 -2.23
N VAL A 98 3.80 1.87 -2.27
CA VAL A 98 3.84 2.58 -3.54
C VAL A 98 5.24 2.50 -4.14
N GLU A 99 5.33 2.69 -5.46
CA GLU A 99 6.60 2.89 -6.14
C GLU A 99 7.32 4.14 -5.59
N GLY A 100 8.58 4.30 -5.95
CA GLY A 100 9.42 5.38 -5.50
C GLY A 100 10.39 4.95 -4.41
N CYS A 101 10.49 5.71 -3.33
CA CYS A 101 11.41 5.40 -2.23
C CYS A 101 10.99 4.19 -1.39
N GLY A 102 9.71 3.77 -1.47
CA GLY A 102 9.16 2.70 -0.63
C GLY A 102 9.92 1.40 -0.69
N PRO A 103 10.21 0.81 -1.87
CA PRO A 103 10.98 -0.42 -1.96
C PRO A 103 12.37 -0.32 -1.34
N ARG A 104 13.06 0.81 -1.51
CA ARG A 104 14.38 1.05 -0.93
C ARG A 104 14.31 1.13 0.60
N LEU A 105 13.40 1.93 1.14
CA LEU A 105 13.25 2.10 2.58
C LEU A 105 12.87 0.78 3.27
N PHE A 106 11.93 0.03 2.70
CA PHE A 106 11.60 -1.28 3.25
C PHE A 106 12.77 -2.25 3.19
N ALA A 107 13.54 -2.27 2.09
CA ALA A 107 14.71 -3.13 1.99
C ALA A 107 15.75 -2.81 3.07
N GLU A 108 16.03 -1.52 3.33
CA GLU A 108 16.92 -1.05 4.38
C GLU A 108 16.43 -1.46 5.78
N TRP A 109 15.15 -1.26 6.07
CA TRP A 109 14.56 -1.60 7.38
C TRP A 109 14.49 -3.10 7.61
N ILE A 110 14.08 -3.86 6.59
CA ILE A 110 14.03 -5.33 6.66
C ILE A 110 15.42 -5.91 6.87
N ALA A 111 16.43 -5.40 6.15
CA ALA A 111 17.80 -5.89 6.30
C ALA A 111 18.35 -5.68 7.71
N ASP A 112 17.96 -4.61 8.38
CA ASP A 112 18.38 -4.37 9.77
C ASP A 112 17.50 -5.15 10.76
N PHE A 113 16.19 -5.16 10.58
CA PHE A 113 15.25 -5.90 11.43
C PHE A 113 15.52 -7.41 11.45
N GLN A 114 15.90 -7.96 10.29
CA GLN A 114 16.23 -9.40 10.16
C GLN A 114 17.47 -9.82 10.98
N LYS A 115 18.39 -8.89 11.29
CA LYS A 115 19.56 -9.20 12.15
C LYS A 115 19.14 -9.55 13.56
N GLU A 116 18.07 -8.92 14.06
CA GLU A 116 17.50 -9.13 15.39
C GLU A 116 16.45 -10.23 15.39
N HIS A 117 15.73 -10.40 14.28
CA HIS A 117 14.61 -11.33 14.12
C HIS A 117 14.78 -12.24 12.88
N PRO A 118 15.75 -13.18 12.90
CA PRO A 118 16.15 -13.98 11.72
C PRO A 118 15.06 -14.96 11.23
N HIS A 119 14.04 -15.24 12.06
CA HIS A 119 12.97 -16.20 11.71
C HIS A 119 11.73 -15.52 11.09
N VAL A 120 11.73 -14.18 10.97
CA VAL A 120 10.64 -13.45 10.32
C VAL A 120 10.74 -13.59 8.80
N GLN A 121 9.60 -13.91 8.18
CA GLN A 121 9.43 -13.95 6.74
C GLN A 121 8.76 -12.67 6.23
N TYR A 122 8.89 -12.38 4.95
CA TYR A 122 8.38 -11.13 4.36
C TYR A 122 7.58 -11.40 3.11
N ASN A 123 6.42 -10.74 3.01
CA ASN A 123 5.62 -10.72 1.79
C ASN A 123 5.43 -9.24 1.39
N LEU A 124 6.15 -8.82 0.34
CA LEU A 124 6.12 -7.45 -0.18
C LEU A 124 5.28 -7.38 -1.45
N TRP A 125 4.37 -6.41 -1.47
CA TRP A 125 3.58 -6.10 -2.65
C TRP A 125 3.72 -4.63 -3.03
N ASN A 126 3.79 -4.32 -4.32
CA ASN A 126 3.89 -2.95 -4.82
C ASN A 126 2.71 -2.61 -5.73
N GLY A 127 2.26 -1.35 -5.68
CA GLY A 127 1.20 -0.83 -6.53
C GLY A 127 1.06 0.69 -6.43
N ASN A 128 -0.01 1.22 -7.02
CA ASN A 128 -0.37 2.62 -6.82
C ASN A 128 -1.02 2.82 -5.45
N THR A 129 -1.18 4.08 -5.02
CA THR A 129 -1.72 4.40 -3.69
C THR A 129 -3.13 3.84 -3.46
N ASP A 130 -3.98 3.83 -4.47
CA ASP A 130 -5.37 3.37 -4.32
C ASP A 130 -5.42 1.85 -4.14
N ASP A 131 -4.59 1.13 -4.89
CA ASP A 131 -4.43 -0.32 -4.73
C ASP A 131 -3.82 -0.68 -3.36
N VAL A 132 -2.81 0.08 -2.91
CA VAL A 132 -2.18 -0.11 -1.60
C VAL A 132 -3.19 0.14 -0.48
N ASN A 133 -3.94 1.26 -0.51
CA ASN A 133 -4.98 1.55 0.47
C ASN A 133 -6.02 0.43 0.53
N ASN A 134 -6.53 -0.02 -0.62
CA ASN A 134 -7.51 -1.09 -0.70
C ASN A 134 -6.99 -2.42 -0.09
N ARG A 135 -5.68 -2.71 -0.23
CA ARG A 135 -5.07 -3.89 0.40
C ARG A 135 -5.01 -3.79 1.92
N VAL A 136 -4.66 -2.61 2.46
CA VAL A 136 -4.66 -2.37 3.91
C VAL A 136 -6.07 -2.45 4.47
N THR A 137 -7.04 -1.80 3.82
CA THR A 137 -8.46 -1.84 4.23
C THR A 137 -9.03 -3.26 4.22
N LYS A 138 -8.58 -4.12 3.30
CA LYS A 138 -9.01 -5.52 3.21
C LYS A 138 -8.20 -6.49 4.09
N GLY A 139 -7.22 -6.01 4.85
CA GLY A 139 -6.33 -6.86 5.64
C GLY A 139 -5.43 -7.79 4.82
N LEU A 140 -5.17 -7.47 3.55
CA LEU A 140 -4.25 -8.22 2.68
C LEU A 140 -2.78 -7.82 2.91
N CYS A 141 -2.53 -6.74 3.59
CA CYS A 141 -1.27 -6.35 4.19
C CYS A 141 -1.55 -5.57 5.48
N GLU A 142 -0.63 -5.63 6.41
CA GLU A 142 -0.78 -5.03 7.73
C GLU A 142 -0.21 -3.62 7.76
N ILE A 143 0.93 -3.41 7.13
CA ILE A 143 1.64 -2.14 7.06
C ILE A 143 1.82 -1.77 5.59
N ALA A 144 1.62 -0.52 5.28
CA ALA A 144 1.92 -0.05 3.94
C ALA A 144 2.61 1.31 3.96
N MET A 145 3.36 1.60 2.89
CA MET A 145 3.90 2.92 2.61
C MET A 145 3.13 3.56 1.47
N ILE A 146 2.59 4.74 1.71
CA ILE A 146 1.87 5.53 0.72
C ILE A 146 2.38 6.97 0.67
N THR A 147 1.99 7.68 -0.39
CA THR A 147 2.23 9.12 -0.50
C THR A 147 1.00 9.92 -0.09
N ALA A 148 1.22 11.12 0.45
CA ALA A 148 0.14 12.06 0.77
C ALA A 148 -0.77 12.32 -0.46
N PRO A 149 -2.07 12.69 -0.27
CA PRO A 149 -2.74 12.87 1.02
C PRO A 149 -3.14 11.53 1.67
N TYR A 150 -3.18 11.52 3.00
CA TYR A 150 -3.48 10.34 3.82
C TYR A 150 -4.90 10.40 4.37
N ASN A 151 -5.60 9.25 4.44
CA ASN A 151 -6.87 9.12 5.15
C ASN A 151 -6.62 8.82 6.64
N THR A 152 -6.55 9.86 7.48
CA THR A 152 -6.29 9.73 8.92
C THR A 152 -7.49 9.23 9.73
N GLU A 153 -8.68 9.18 9.16
CA GLU A 153 -9.86 8.60 9.81
C GLU A 153 -9.79 7.08 9.79
N GLU A 154 -9.30 6.49 8.72
CA GLU A 154 -9.22 5.04 8.52
C GLU A 154 -7.87 4.47 8.99
N PHE A 155 -6.78 5.22 8.83
CA PHE A 155 -5.43 4.73 9.08
C PHE A 155 -4.72 5.46 10.21
N HIS A 156 -3.90 4.73 10.94
CA HIS A 156 -2.76 5.31 11.64
C HIS A 156 -1.75 5.77 10.59
N VAL A 157 -1.14 6.91 10.79
CA VAL A 157 -0.20 7.51 9.83
C VAL A 157 1.10 7.89 10.57
N LEU A 158 2.22 7.34 10.11
CA LEU A 158 3.56 7.66 10.60
C LEU A 158 4.38 8.24 9.43
N PRO A 159 4.59 9.56 9.35
CA PRO A 159 5.44 10.16 8.33
C PRO A 159 6.87 9.62 8.43
N VAL A 160 7.48 9.21 7.32
CA VAL A 160 8.80 8.56 7.36
C VAL A 160 9.83 9.16 6.41
N TYR A 161 9.40 9.79 5.33
CA TYR A 161 10.33 10.31 4.32
C TYR A 161 9.70 11.41 3.47
N GLU A 162 10.54 12.32 3.00
CA GLU A 162 10.18 13.35 2.01
C GLU A 162 11.26 13.41 0.94
N GLU A 163 10.86 13.66 -0.30
CA GLU A 163 11.76 13.88 -1.42
C GLU A 163 11.19 14.94 -2.37
N PRO A 164 12.04 15.65 -3.11
CA PRO A 164 11.56 16.62 -4.10
C PRO A 164 10.92 15.91 -5.30
N TRP A 165 10.04 16.62 -5.99
CA TRP A 165 9.63 16.27 -7.34
C TRP A 165 10.70 16.72 -8.32
N VAL A 166 10.96 15.91 -9.35
CA VAL A 166 11.94 16.18 -10.38
C VAL A 166 11.34 16.12 -11.79
N ALA A 167 11.94 16.86 -12.68
CA ALA A 167 11.75 16.72 -14.12
C ALA A 167 12.82 15.78 -14.67
N VAL A 168 12.41 14.64 -15.20
CA VAL A 168 13.28 13.67 -15.86
C VAL A 168 13.42 14.04 -17.33
N ILE A 169 14.61 14.41 -17.73
CA ILE A 169 14.90 15.03 -19.02
C ILE A 169 15.96 14.19 -19.76
N PRO A 170 15.67 13.68 -20.97
CA PRO A 170 16.60 12.84 -21.69
C PRO A 170 17.79 13.64 -22.23
N LYS A 171 18.91 12.97 -22.40
CA LYS A 171 20.12 13.52 -23.02
C LYS A 171 19.81 14.05 -24.43
N GLY A 172 20.34 15.20 -24.76
CA GLY A 172 20.06 15.89 -26.01
C GLY A 172 18.83 16.80 -26.00
N HIS A 173 18.01 16.78 -24.94
CA HIS A 173 16.92 17.74 -24.77
C HIS A 173 17.46 19.14 -24.39
N PRO A 174 16.87 20.26 -24.86
CA PRO A 174 17.36 21.62 -24.55
C PRO A 174 17.46 21.95 -23.06
N LEU A 175 16.64 21.30 -22.21
CA LEU A 175 16.66 21.49 -20.75
C LEU A 175 17.58 20.47 -20.03
N TYR A 176 18.28 19.59 -20.76
CA TYR A 176 19.21 18.67 -20.13
C TYR A 176 20.36 19.42 -19.43
N SER A 177 20.71 19.01 -18.22
CA SER A 177 21.81 19.58 -17.44
C SER A 177 22.49 18.50 -16.61
N GLU A 178 23.80 18.37 -16.73
CA GLU A 178 24.60 17.44 -15.92
C GLU A 178 24.72 17.86 -14.45
N GLU A 179 24.53 19.17 -14.17
CA GLU A 179 24.65 19.74 -12.82
C GLU A 179 23.41 19.49 -11.95
N ASN A 180 22.36 18.86 -12.48
CA ASN A 180 21.07 18.66 -11.80
C ASN A 180 20.50 19.94 -11.15
N ALA A 181 20.79 21.10 -11.76
CA ALA A 181 20.30 22.39 -11.27
C ALA A 181 18.77 22.43 -11.25
N GLU A 182 18.20 23.08 -10.25
CA GLU A 182 16.75 23.25 -10.15
C GLU A 182 16.16 23.80 -11.45
N ILE A 183 14.92 23.41 -11.73
CA ILE A 183 14.14 23.89 -12.87
C ILE A 183 12.85 24.56 -12.38
N ARG A 184 12.52 25.71 -12.93
CA ARG A 184 11.25 26.37 -12.61
C ARG A 184 10.11 25.77 -13.44
N PRO A 185 8.88 25.75 -12.91
CA PRO A 185 7.71 25.26 -13.66
C PRO A 185 7.50 25.96 -15.00
N ASP A 186 7.75 27.29 -15.07
CA ASP A 186 7.57 28.06 -16.31
C ASP A 186 8.51 27.63 -17.46
N GLU A 187 9.69 27.08 -17.12
CA GLU A 187 10.62 26.52 -18.12
C GLU A 187 10.10 25.23 -18.75
N LEU A 188 9.17 24.53 -18.10
CA LEU A 188 8.56 23.29 -18.58
C LEU A 188 7.36 23.54 -19.52
N LEU A 189 6.76 24.74 -19.51
CA LEU A 189 5.55 25.06 -20.27
C LEU A 189 5.64 24.82 -21.79
N PRO A 190 6.79 24.99 -22.47
CA PRO A 190 6.92 24.74 -23.90
C PRO A 190 6.92 23.25 -24.28
N TYR A 191 6.97 22.34 -23.30
CA TYR A 191 7.24 20.92 -23.52
C TYR A 191 6.09 20.04 -23.07
N ASP A 192 5.99 18.86 -23.68
CA ASP A 192 5.04 17.83 -23.32
C ASP A 192 5.43 17.16 -22.00
N LEU A 193 4.50 17.08 -21.05
CA LEU A 193 4.73 16.48 -19.73
C LEU A 193 4.06 15.11 -19.60
N LEU A 194 4.75 14.19 -18.94
CA LEU A 194 4.26 12.89 -18.51
C LEU A 194 4.10 12.94 -16.98
N ILE A 195 2.88 12.79 -16.48
CA ILE A 195 2.58 12.91 -15.04
C ILE A 195 1.94 11.65 -14.51
N PRO A 196 1.94 11.43 -13.16
CA PRO A 196 1.19 10.33 -12.56
C PRO A 196 -0.29 10.36 -12.91
N SER A 197 -0.89 9.19 -13.12
CA SER A 197 -2.29 9.04 -13.54
C SER A 197 -3.31 9.46 -12.48
N ARG A 198 -2.92 9.51 -11.20
CA ARG A 198 -3.80 9.86 -10.08
C ARG A 198 -4.26 11.32 -10.17
N GLU A 199 -5.59 11.55 -10.10
CA GLU A 199 -6.18 12.88 -10.30
C GLU A 199 -5.70 13.89 -9.24
N SER A 200 -5.50 13.48 -7.99
CA SER A 200 -4.96 14.35 -6.94
C SER A 200 -3.57 14.91 -7.30
N ARG A 201 -2.73 14.11 -7.98
CA ARG A 201 -1.40 14.53 -8.42
C ARG A 201 -1.45 15.56 -9.55
N LYS A 202 -2.40 15.39 -10.47
CA LYS A 202 -2.63 16.41 -11.50
C LYS A 202 -2.97 17.76 -10.86
N GLY A 203 -3.89 17.79 -9.90
CA GLY A 203 -4.28 19.01 -9.22
C GLY A 203 -3.13 19.68 -8.42
N GLU A 204 -2.20 18.89 -7.87
CA GLU A 204 -0.97 19.41 -7.25
C GLU A 204 -0.05 20.03 -8.28
N ILE A 205 0.24 19.32 -9.37
CA ILE A 205 1.12 19.77 -10.46
C ILE A 205 0.55 21.03 -11.11
N ASP A 206 -0.75 21.10 -11.39
CA ASP A 206 -1.40 22.26 -11.97
C ASP A 206 -1.20 23.53 -11.12
N LYS A 207 -1.16 23.41 -9.78
CA LYS A 207 -0.89 24.53 -8.87
C LYS A 207 0.51 25.12 -9.03
N TRP A 208 1.51 24.30 -9.39
CA TRP A 208 2.87 24.80 -9.60
C TRP A 208 2.97 25.77 -10.78
N PHE A 209 2.04 25.68 -11.73
CA PHE A 209 1.97 26.53 -12.91
C PHE A 209 1.01 27.73 -12.75
N SER A 210 0.30 27.85 -11.62
CA SER A 210 -0.75 28.86 -11.42
C SER A 210 -0.27 30.31 -11.58
N GLY A 211 1.03 30.58 -11.32
CA GLY A 211 1.63 31.92 -11.45
C GLY A 211 1.98 32.31 -12.90
N SER A 212 1.96 31.39 -13.85
CA SER A 212 2.41 31.63 -15.24
C SER A 212 1.28 32.10 -16.18
N GLY A 213 0.01 31.99 -15.75
CA GLY A 213 -1.16 32.27 -16.61
C GLY A 213 -1.36 31.28 -17.74
N LYS A 214 -0.55 30.20 -17.81
CA LYS A 214 -0.63 29.15 -18.82
C LYS A 214 -0.68 27.77 -18.14
N ALA A 215 -1.43 26.85 -18.71
CA ALA A 215 -1.45 25.46 -18.29
C ALA A 215 -0.36 24.65 -19.00
N PRO A 216 0.27 23.67 -18.32
CA PRO A 216 1.21 22.77 -18.97
C PRO A 216 0.51 21.83 -19.94
N VAL A 217 1.21 21.37 -20.97
CA VAL A 217 0.71 20.37 -21.93
C VAL A 217 0.96 18.97 -21.36
N ILE A 218 -0.09 18.31 -20.88
CA ILE A 218 -0.01 16.94 -20.38
C ILE A 218 -0.18 15.97 -21.56
N ARG A 219 0.93 15.39 -22.01
CA ARG A 219 0.95 14.41 -23.10
C ARG A 219 0.48 13.03 -22.64
N GLY A 220 0.77 12.65 -21.39
CA GLY A 220 0.42 11.35 -20.86
C GLY A 220 0.22 11.33 -19.34
N ARG A 221 -0.70 10.46 -18.90
CA ARG A 221 -0.92 10.11 -17.48
C ARG A 221 -0.49 8.67 -17.29
N ILE A 222 0.56 8.46 -16.53
CA ILE A 222 1.25 7.18 -16.44
C ILE A 222 1.11 6.64 -15.01
N ALA A 223 0.64 5.40 -14.89
CA ALA A 223 0.40 4.78 -13.58
C ALA A 223 1.69 4.35 -12.88
N HIS A 224 2.67 3.87 -13.64
CA HIS A 224 3.91 3.29 -13.12
C HIS A 224 5.13 4.13 -13.50
N MET A 225 5.97 4.40 -12.50
CA MET A 225 7.17 5.21 -12.61
C MET A 225 8.15 4.68 -13.67
N MET A 226 8.32 3.36 -13.77
CA MET A 226 9.16 2.74 -14.79
C MET A 226 8.70 3.11 -16.21
N ASN A 227 7.41 3.05 -16.49
CA ASN A 227 6.87 3.41 -17.80
C ASN A 227 7.08 4.90 -18.11
N ALA A 228 6.94 5.76 -17.09
CA ALA A 228 7.17 7.20 -17.27
C ALA A 228 8.66 7.48 -17.57
N TYR A 229 9.56 6.79 -16.89
CA TYR A 229 10.99 6.86 -17.13
C TYR A 229 11.34 6.45 -18.56
N GLU A 230 10.87 5.28 -19.02
CA GLU A 230 11.14 4.77 -20.35
C GLU A 230 10.57 5.69 -21.46
N LEU A 231 9.35 6.20 -21.28
CA LEU A 231 8.77 7.15 -22.24
C LEU A 231 9.58 8.46 -22.29
N SER A 232 10.08 8.95 -21.17
CA SER A 232 10.91 10.13 -21.12
C SER A 232 12.28 9.88 -21.80
N LEU A 233 12.92 8.75 -21.50
CA LEU A 233 14.17 8.32 -22.10
C LEU A 233 14.08 8.30 -23.63
N HIS A 234 12.93 7.87 -24.18
CA HIS A 234 12.67 7.82 -25.62
C HIS A 234 12.10 9.13 -26.20
N GLY A 235 12.12 10.24 -25.45
CA GLY A 235 11.77 11.56 -25.93
C GLY A 235 10.28 11.82 -26.15
N VAL A 236 9.39 11.01 -25.57
CA VAL A 236 7.92 11.20 -25.68
C VAL A 236 7.46 12.44 -24.89
N GLY A 237 8.17 12.77 -23.80
CA GLY A 237 7.91 13.95 -22.97
C GLY A 237 8.78 13.95 -21.72
N ILE A 238 8.73 15.05 -20.98
CA ILE A 238 9.44 15.19 -19.70
C ILE A 238 8.59 14.53 -18.60
N ALA A 239 9.14 13.53 -17.91
CA ALA A 239 8.43 12.89 -16.80
C ALA A 239 8.58 13.69 -15.50
N ILE A 240 7.44 13.95 -14.85
CA ILE A 240 7.37 14.68 -13.57
C ILE A 240 7.03 13.67 -12.47
N TYR A 241 8.03 13.29 -11.66
CA TYR A 241 7.93 12.25 -10.64
C TYR A 241 8.76 12.60 -9.40
N PRO A 242 8.57 11.93 -8.26
CA PRO A 242 9.48 12.04 -7.13
C PRO A 242 10.91 11.64 -7.48
N GLU A 243 11.90 12.20 -6.77
CA GLU A 243 13.34 12.04 -7.06
C GLU A 243 13.79 10.57 -7.12
N SER A 244 13.11 9.68 -6.39
CA SER A 244 13.37 8.24 -6.42
C SER A 244 13.29 7.61 -7.81
N ILE A 245 12.65 8.24 -8.79
CA ILE A 245 12.72 7.83 -10.21
C ILE A 245 14.17 7.80 -10.74
N SER A 246 15.04 8.60 -10.17
CA SER A 246 16.46 8.68 -10.55
C SER A 246 17.21 7.37 -10.28
N ALA A 247 16.70 6.49 -9.42
CA ALA A 247 17.26 5.17 -9.18
C ALA A 247 17.18 4.25 -10.42
N LEU A 248 16.33 4.60 -11.40
CA LEU A 248 16.20 3.87 -12.66
C LEU A 248 17.30 4.27 -13.67
N ASN A 249 17.98 5.41 -13.46
CA ASN A 249 18.95 6.00 -14.39
C ASN A 249 20.33 5.34 -14.26
N ARG A 250 20.45 4.06 -14.67
CA ARG A 250 21.70 3.30 -14.58
C ARG A 250 22.78 3.81 -15.55
N ASP A 251 22.38 4.20 -16.74
CA ASP A 251 23.29 4.55 -17.85
C ASP A 251 23.51 6.07 -18.01
N ARG A 252 22.96 6.89 -17.09
CA ARG A 252 23.06 8.35 -17.11
C ARG A 252 22.57 8.98 -18.41
N GLU A 253 21.56 8.39 -19.03
CA GLU A 253 20.94 8.89 -20.26
C GLU A 253 19.87 9.95 -20.02
N VAL A 254 19.49 10.18 -18.77
CA VAL A 254 18.59 11.27 -18.35
C VAL A 254 19.23 12.08 -17.24
N CYS A 255 18.83 13.34 -17.07
CA CYS A 255 19.05 14.10 -15.85
C CYS A 255 17.73 14.24 -15.09
N ALA A 256 17.81 14.37 -13.77
CA ALA A 256 16.66 14.59 -12.89
C ALA A 256 16.84 15.94 -12.19
N ARG A 257 16.12 16.95 -12.68
CA ARG A 257 16.22 18.32 -12.17
C ARG A 257 15.13 18.60 -11.16
N PRO A 258 15.47 18.96 -9.89
CA PRO A 258 14.46 19.30 -8.88
C PRO A 258 13.58 20.46 -9.33
N ILE A 259 12.27 20.34 -9.10
CA ILE A 259 11.31 21.40 -9.45
C ILE A 259 11.32 22.46 -8.36
N ARG A 260 11.66 23.67 -8.74
CA ARG A 260 11.72 24.80 -7.83
C ARG A 260 10.31 25.34 -7.53
N HIS A 261 9.61 24.70 -6.61
CA HIS A 261 8.33 25.17 -6.08
C HIS A 261 8.19 24.69 -4.63
N LYS A 262 7.63 25.52 -3.76
CA LYS A 262 7.52 25.24 -2.30
C LYS A 262 6.71 23.95 -1.99
N ASP A 263 5.76 23.60 -2.85
CA ASP A 263 4.89 22.45 -2.68
C ASP A 263 5.32 21.25 -3.56
N ALA A 264 6.48 21.33 -4.23
CA ALA A 264 6.98 20.25 -5.07
C ALA A 264 7.78 19.21 -4.26
N HIS A 265 7.17 18.68 -3.21
CA HIS A 265 7.72 17.61 -2.38
C HIS A 265 6.72 16.44 -2.29
N ALA A 266 7.22 15.23 -2.34
CA ALA A 266 6.45 14.02 -2.11
C ALA A 266 6.71 13.53 -0.68
N SER A 267 5.67 13.55 0.15
CA SER A 267 5.74 13.06 1.53
C SER A 267 5.23 11.62 1.59
N TYR A 268 5.99 10.75 2.25
CA TYR A 268 5.68 9.34 2.43
C TYR A 268 5.41 9.03 3.90
N ALA A 269 4.43 8.19 4.13
CA ALA A 269 4.10 7.70 5.47
C ALA A 269 3.86 6.19 5.47
N LEU A 270 4.21 5.56 6.58
CA LEU A 270 3.67 4.25 6.92
C LEU A 270 2.24 4.41 7.39
N ILE A 271 1.38 3.51 6.93
CA ILE A 271 -0.01 3.41 7.35
C ILE A 271 -0.33 2.00 7.79
N TRP A 272 -1.27 1.87 8.74
CA TRP A 272 -1.94 0.63 9.10
C TRP A 272 -3.37 0.92 9.55
N ASN A 273 -4.26 -0.03 9.36
CA ASN A 273 -5.69 0.17 9.60
C ASN A 273 -5.99 0.33 11.10
N ARG A 274 -6.84 1.29 11.46
CA ARG A 274 -7.24 1.53 12.86
C ARG A 274 -8.11 0.43 13.45
N ASN A 275 -8.84 -0.27 12.59
CA ASN A 275 -9.84 -1.28 12.98
C ASN A 275 -9.33 -2.72 12.85
N HIS A 276 -8.10 -2.92 12.38
CA HIS A 276 -7.48 -4.24 12.28
C HIS A 276 -6.38 -4.38 13.33
N ALA A 277 -6.39 -5.52 14.00
CA ALA A 277 -5.31 -5.87 14.87
C ALA A 277 -4.07 -6.22 14.03
N LEU A 278 -2.90 -5.74 14.46
CA LEU A 278 -1.62 -6.09 13.85
C LEU A 278 -1.11 -7.42 14.43
N SER A 279 -0.36 -8.19 13.65
CA SER A 279 0.45 -9.28 14.19
C SER A 279 1.59 -8.74 15.07
N HIS A 280 2.13 -9.57 15.93
CA HIS A 280 3.30 -9.20 16.76
C HIS A 280 4.49 -8.79 15.92
N VAL A 281 4.71 -9.46 14.79
CA VAL A 281 5.76 -9.11 13.83
C VAL A 281 5.55 -7.70 13.28
N ALA A 282 4.31 -7.33 12.95
CA ALA A 282 3.98 -6.00 12.45
C ALA A 282 4.15 -4.93 13.54
N GLU A 283 3.71 -5.21 14.78
CA GLU A 283 3.90 -4.30 15.92
C GLU A 283 5.38 -4.08 16.25
N ALA A 284 6.17 -5.16 16.27
CA ALA A 284 7.61 -5.09 16.49
C ALA A 284 8.31 -4.31 15.38
N PHE A 285 7.92 -4.52 14.13
CA PHE A 285 8.50 -3.80 13.00
C PHE A 285 8.18 -2.31 13.01
N ILE A 286 6.96 -1.91 13.37
CA ILE A 286 6.59 -0.49 13.54
C ILE A 286 7.41 0.13 14.68
N SER A 287 7.54 -0.56 15.82
CA SER A 287 8.33 -0.10 16.97
C SER A 287 9.79 0.10 16.58
N PHE A 288 10.39 -0.88 15.90
CA PHE A 288 11.75 -0.80 15.38
C PHE A 288 11.95 0.42 14.44
N ILE A 289 11.00 0.70 13.53
CA ILE A 289 11.09 1.87 12.66
C ILE A 289 10.96 3.17 13.45
N LYS A 290 10.06 3.24 14.44
CA LYS A 290 9.91 4.41 15.31
C LYS A 290 11.22 4.72 16.04
N GLU A 291 11.84 3.73 16.66
CA GLU A 291 13.12 3.87 17.36
C GLU A 291 14.24 4.31 16.42
N LYS A 292 14.37 3.66 15.27
CA LYS A 292 15.37 3.99 14.25
C LYS A 292 15.23 5.41 13.71
N LYS A 293 14.02 5.96 13.66
CA LYS A 293 13.72 7.33 13.21
C LYS A 293 13.73 8.37 14.35
N GLY A 294 13.92 7.95 15.59
CA GLY A 294 13.89 8.84 16.75
C GLY A 294 12.50 9.39 17.07
N TYR A 295 11.45 8.68 16.69
CA TYR A 295 10.09 8.99 17.12
C TYR A 295 9.87 8.47 18.54
N SER A 296 9.97 9.36 19.52
CA SER A 296 9.47 9.08 20.88
C SER A 296 7.94 9.03 20.87
N ASP A 297 7.36 7.95 21.40
CA ASP A 297 5.91 7.82 21.53
C ASP A 297 5.44 8.85 22.59
N PRO A 298 4.51 9.77 22.24
CA PRO A 298 4.03 10.75 23.23
C PRO A 298 3.28 10.11 24.41
N ALA A 299 2.95 8.81 24.34
CA ALA A 299 2.31 8.07 25.43
C ALA A 299 3.27 7.63 26.55
N ASN A 300 4.60 7.69 26.37
CA ASN A 300 5.59 7.31 27.39
C ASN A 300 6.23 8.50 28.11
N SER A 301 5.69 9.70 27.96
CA SER A 301 6.17 10.94 28.61
C SER A 301 5.21 11.41 29.70
N GLY A 302 4.65 10.49 30.48
CA GLY A 302 3.77 10.80 31.61
C GLY A 302 4.09 9.98 32.82
#